data_e00f2eeab0a5758874545561f6ac4852
#
_entry.id   e00f2eeab0a5758874545561f6ac4852
#
_cell.length_a   1.000
_cell.length_b   1.000
_cell.length_c   1.000
_cell.angle_alpha   90.00
_cell.angle_beta   90.00
_cell.angle_gamma   90.00
#
_symmetry.space_group_name_H-M   'P 1'
#
loop_
_entity.id
_entity.type
_entity.pdbx_description
1 polymer ?
#
loop_
_entity_poly.entity_id
_entity_poly.type
_entity_poly.pdbx_seq_one_letter_code
_entity_poly.pdbx_strand_id
1 'polypeptide(L)'
;MALDRFSAQAADYARYRIDYPTALYDWLLPQVTGCERAWDCATGNGQVAAVLADHFVRVDATDLSAKQLAQAPARANVHYQTARAEQTPFPNQRFDLITVGQAVHWFEHAAYHREVRRVARPGAVLAEWGYGLLTISPEIDLIIRQFHDDVMGPYWDANRWHIDDEYARISFPFAAVRRRHFAVQRQWSAGWFLQYLRTWSSVVKHQQQHGEDAVALITESVTRLWGLYEREVRFPVFARAGRVE
;
A
#
# COMPACT_ATOMS: atom_id res chain seq x y z
N MET A 1 -5.96 -9.18 -18.18
CA MET A 1 -6.92 -9.20 -17.04
C MET A 1 -6.19 -8.74 -15.81
N ALA A 2 -6.71 -7.71 -15.10
CA ALA A 2 -6.21 -7.37 -13.78
C ALA A 2 -6.59 -8.52 -12.83
N LEU A 3 -5.59 -9.16 -12.22
CA LEU A 3 -5.80 -10.32 -11.35
C LEU A 3 -6.09 -9.82 -9.93
N ASP A 4 -7.22 -10.25 -9.38
CA ASP A 4 -7.52 -10.13 -7.95
C ASP A 4 -6.60 -11.09 -7.16
N ARG A 5 -5.46 -10.56 -6.70
CA ARG A 5 -4.39 -11.33 -6.05
C ARG A 5 -4.52 -11.39 -4.52
N PHE A 6 -5.35 -10.55 -3.93
CA PHE A 6 -5.41 -10.33 -2.49
C PHE A 6 -6.68 -10.84 -1.81
N SER A 7 -7.65 -11.31 -2.58
CA SER A 7 -8.94 -11.77 -2.03
C SER A 7 -8.85 -13.02 -1.15
N ALA A 8 -7.89 -13.91 -1.39
CA ALA A 8 -7.81 -15.18 -0.67
C ALA A 8 -7.37 -15.02 0.81
N GLN A 9 -6.69 -13.93 1.15
CA GLN A 9 -6.11 -13.67 2.47
C GLN A 9 -6.50 -12.30 3.05
N ALA A 10 -7.65 -11.76 2.64
CA ALA A 10 -8.06 -10.41 3.02
C ALA A 10 -8.09 -10.18 4.56
N ALA A 11 -8.47 -11.19 5.35
CA ALA A 11 -8.52 -11.09 6.81
C ALA A 11 -7.13 -11.01 7.45
N ASP A 12 -6.20 -11.88 7.04
CA ASP A 12 -4.82 -11.86 7.55
C ASP A 12 -4.09 -10.60 7.05
N TYR A 13 -4.34 -10.20 5.82
CA TYR A 13 -3.83 -8.95 5.27
C TYR A 13 -4.28 -7.77 6.12
N ALA A 14 -5.57 -7.65 6.43
CA ALA A 14 -6.11 -6.59 7.26
C ALA A 14 -5.51 -6.57 8.68
N ARG A 15 -5.21 -7.75 9.24
CA ARG A 15 -4.71 -7.89 10.61
C ARG A 15 -3.23 -7.58 10.76
N TYR A 16 -2.39 -8.02 9.82
CA TYR A 16 -0.93 -8.01 9.97
C TYR A 16 -0.23 -6.93 9.16
N ARG A 17 -0.91 -6.25 8.22
CA ARG A 17 -0.33 -5.13 7.47
C ARG A 17 -0.25 -3.87 8.32
N ILE A 18 0.73 -3.04 8.00
CA ILE A 18 0.99 -1.78 8.71
C ILE A 18 0.03 -0.69 8.28
N ASP A 19 -0.32 0.18 9.22
CA ASP A 19 -0.92 1.47 8.93
C ASP A 19 0.15 2.48 8.53
N TYR A 20 -0.22 3.49 7.75
CA TYR A 20 0.69 4.58 7.41
C TYR A 20 0.85 5.57 8.56
N PRO A 21 2.04 6.22 8.69
CA PRO A 21 2.29 7.11 9.81
C PRO A 21 1.50 8.41 9.68
N THR A 22 1.04 8.97 10.80
CA THR A 22 0.34 10.27 10.85
C THR A 22 1.13 11.38 10.16
N ALA A 23 2.46 11.37 10.30
CA ALA A 23 3.35 12.33 9.64
C ALA A 23 3.22 12.35 8.10
N LEU A 24 2.76 11.27 7.46
CA LEU A 24 2.44 11.25 6.03
C LEU A 24 1.26 12.17 5.73
N TYR A 25 0.19 12.05 6.52
CA TYR A 25 -1.01 12.86 6.37
C TYR A 25 -0.75 14.31 6.76
N ASP A 26 0.02 14.57 7.81
CA ASP A 26 0.46 15.91 8.21
C ASP A 26 1.26 16.62 7.12
N TRP A 27 2.01 15.88 6.33
CA TRP A 27 2.74 16.40 5.18
C TRP A 27 1.83 16.60 3.95
N LEU A 28 0.88 15.69 3.72
CA LEU A 28 0.04 15.66 2.52
C LEU A 28 -1.10 16.68 2.59
N LEU A 29 -1.87 16.66 3.68
CA LEU A 29 -3.12 17.42 3.78
C LEU A 29 -2.96 18.93 3.62
N PRO A 30 -1.89 19.59 4.13
CA PRO A 30 -1.67 21.04 3.91
C PRO A 30 -1.41 21.41 2.44
N GLN A 31 -1.15 20.45 1.56
CA GLN A 31 -0.97 20.69 0.13
C GLN A 31 -2.31 20.72 -0.63
N VAL A 32 -3.38 20.23 -0.03
CA VAL A 32 -4.71 20.15 -0.63
C VAL A 32 -5.49 21.42 -0.31
N THR A 33 -6.09 22.04 -1.34
CA THR A 33 -6.80 23.31 -1.17
C THR A 33 -8.29 23.15 -0.89
N GLY A 34 -8.87 22.00 -1.15
CA GLY A 34 -10.28 21.68 -0.91
C GLY A 34 -10.43 20.47 0.00
N CYS A 35 -11.55 20.38 0.72
CA CYS A 35 -11.86 19.26 1.61
C CYS A 35 -13.22 18.60 1.30
N GLU A 36 -13.77 18.86 0.10
CA GLU A 36 -15.08 18.32 -0.24
C GLU A 36 -15.03 16.83 -0.56
N ARG A 37 -14.08 16.40 -1.42
CA ARG A 37 -14.04 15.03 -1.89
C ARG A 37 -12.63 14.49 -2.06
N ALA A 38 -12.39 13.31 -1.50
CA ALA A 38 -11.20 12.52 -1.79
C ALA A 38 -11.55 11.22 -2.51
N TRP A 39 -10.63 10.75 -3.35
CA TRP A 39 -10.66 9.40 -3.91
C TRP A 39 -9.47 8.60 -3.40
N ASP A 40 -9.74 7.51 -2.69
CA ASP A 40 -8.73 6.52 -2.33
C ASP A 40 -8.78 5.37 -3.34
N CYS A 41 -7.81 5.37 -4.24
CA CYS A 41 -7.72 4.45 -5.37
C CYS A 41 -6.91 3.21 -4.99
N ALA A 42 -7.43 2.03 -5.27
CA ALA A 42 -6.92 0.73 -4.80
C ALA A 42 -6.81 0.71 -3.26
N THR A 43 -7.93 1.06 -2.63
CA THR A 43 -8.05 1.28 -1.18
C THR A 43 -7.79 0.04 -0.33
N GLY A 44 -7.84 -1.17 -0.94
CA GLY A 44 -7.73 -2.44 -0.23
C GLY A 44 -8.82 -2.58 0.84
N ASN A 45 -8.41 -2.77 2.08
CA ASN A 45 -9.28 -2.85 3.24
C ASN A 45 -9.64 -1.47 3.85
N GLY A 46 -9.44 -0.36 3.12
CA GLY A 46 -9.94 0.96 3.50
C GLY A 46 -9.14 1.72 4.56
N GLN A 47 -7.90 1.36 4.85
CA GLN A 47 -7.08 2.03 5.87
C GLN A 47 -6.90 3.53 5.59
N VAL A 48 -6.54 3.88 4.36
CA VAL A 48 -6.34 5.28 3.95
C VAL A 48 -7.67 6.00 3.90
N ALA A 49 -8.69 5.40 3.30
CA ALA A 49 -10.04 5.97 3.23
C ALA A 49 -10.61 6.30 4.62
N ALA A 50 -10.35 5.45 5.62
CA ALA A 50 -10.79 5.67 7.00
C ALA A 50 -10.14 6.90 7.64
N VAL A 51 -8.86 7.17 7.36
CA VAL A 51 -8.17 8.39 7.82
C VAL A 51 -8.68 9.62 7.06
N LEU A 52 -8.83 9.53 5.75
CA LEU A 52 -9.33 10.64 4.94
C LEU A 52 -10.78 11.04 5.32
N ALA A 53 -11.57 10.11 5.86
CA ALA A 53 -12.91 10.38 6.34
C ALA A 53 -12.99 11.46 7.43
N ASP A 54 -11.93 11.63 8.22
CA ASP A 54 -11.87 12.65 9.26
C ASP A 54 -11.50 14.06 8.70
N HIS A 55 -11.12 14.14 7.41
CA HIS A 55 -10.64 15.37 6.76
C HIS A 55 -11.48 15.83 5.57
N PHE A 56 -12.33 14.96 5.02
CA PHE A 56 -13.12 15.25 3.82
C PHE A 56 -14.60 15.04 4.09
N VAL A 57 -15.44 15.87 3.47
CA VAL A 57 -16.90 15.73 3.54
C VAL A 57 -17.32 14.37 2.99
N ARG A 58 -16.65 13.89 1.93
CA ARG A 58 -16.88 12.57 1.36
C ARG A 58 -15.61 11.94 0.83
N VAL A 59 -15.45 10.64 1.08
CA VAL A 59 -14.42 9.80 0.48
C VAL A 59 -15.08 8.74 -0.40
N ASP A 60 -14.69 8.69 -1.67
CA ASP A 60 -15.03 7.58 -2.56
C ASP A 60 -13.79 6.66 -2.60
N ALA A 61 -13.94 5.39 -2.25
CA ALA A 61 -12.85 4.42 -2.12
C ALA A 61 -13.08 3.25 -3.07
N THR A 62 -12.10 2.95 -3.91
CA THR A 62 -12.24 1.90 -4.94
C THR A 62 -11.16 0.84 -4.85
N ASP A 63 -11.54 -0.40 -5.12
CA ASP A 63 -10.61 -1.53 -5.28
C ASP A 63 -11.17 -2.53 -6.30
N LEU A 64 -10.32 -3.39 -6.85
CA LEU A 64 -10.77 -4.50 -7.71
C LEU A 64 -11.35 -5.65 -6.90
N SER A 65 -10.92 -5.80 -5.66
CA SER A 65 -11.29 -6.91 -4.79
C SER A 65 -12.48 -6.55 -3.91
N ALA A 66 -13.66 -7.07 -4.24
CA ALA A 66 -14.83 -6.98 -3.38
C ALA A 66 -14.60 -7.58 -1.98
N LYS A 67 -13.71 -8.60 -1.86
CA LYS A 67 -13.36 -9.22 -0.58
C LYS A 67 -12.51 -8.30 0.30
N GLN A 68 -11.62 -7.51 -0.29
CA GLN A 68 -10.87 -6.48 0.43
C GLN A 68 -11.84 -5.39 0.92
N LEU A 69 -12.70 -4.89 0.06
CA LEU A 69 -13.70 -3.88 0.42
C LEU A 69 -14.64 -4.36 1.54
N ALA A 70 -14.96 -5.65 1.59
CA ALA A 70 -15.80 -6.23 2.67
C ALA A 70 -15.11 -6.21 4.05
N GLN A 71 -13.78 -6.03 4.13
CA GLN A 71 -13.03 -5.87 5.38
C GLN A 71 -12.87 -4.38 5.79
N ALA A 72 -13.32 -3.46 4.95
CA ALA A 72 -13.13 -2.04 5.18
C ALA A 72 -14.05 -1.54 6.32
N PRO A 73 -13.56 -0.62 7.18
CA PRO A 73 -14.36 -0.10 8.27
C PRO A 73 -15.52 0.75 7.73
N ALA A 74 -16.71 0.53 8.28
CA ALA A 74 -17.87 1.36 7.97
C ALA A 74 -17.67 2.78 8.52
N ARG A 75 -17.79 3.78 7.63
CA ARG A 75 -17.76 5.21 7.96
C ARG A 75 -18.90 5.89 7.20
N ALA A 76 -19.62 6.79 7.84
CA ALA A 76 -20.83 7.41 7.26
C ALA A 76 -20.55 8.19 5.95
N ASN A 77 -19.34 8.73 5.82
CA ASN A 77 -18.92 9.55 4.67
C ASN A 77 -17.94 8.82 3.72
N VAL A 78 -17.72 7.50 3.87
CA VAL A 78 -16.91 6.69 2.96
C VAL A 78 -17.80 5.79 2.11
N HIS A 79 -17.60 5.84 0.80
CA HIS A 79 -18.31 5.00 -0.16
C HIS A 79 -17.36 4.04 -0.84
N TYR A 80 -17.47 2.75 -0.51
CA TYR A 80 -16.68 1.67 -1.09
C TYR A 80 -17.37 1.13 -2.33
N GLN A 81 -16.61 0.97 -3.43
CA GLN A 81 -17.14 0.35 -4.65
C GLN A 81 -16.04 -0.34 -5.46
N THR A 82 -16.40 -1.38 -6.19
CA THR A 82 -15.47 -2.05 -7.09
C THR A 82 -15.26 -1.21 -8.35
N ALA A 83 -14.01 -0.83 -8.63
CA ALA A 83 -13.63 -0.16 -9.87
C ALA A 83 -12.13 -0.36 -10.18
N ARG A 84 -11.78 -0.21 -11.46
CA ARG A 84 -10.38 -0.14 -11.91
C ARG A 84 -9.83 1.27 -11.68
N ALA A 85 -8.53 1.37 -11.43
CA ALA A 85 -7.85 2.66 -11.33
C ALA A 85 -7.86 3.45 -12.65
N GLU A 86 -7.86 2.72 -13.78
CA GLU A 86 -7.78 3.26 -15.13
C GLU A 86 -9.13 3.72 -15.68
N GLN A 87 -10.23 3.32 -15.05
CA GLN A 87 -11.59 3.65 -15.49
C GLN A 87 -12.57 3.54 -14.32
N THR A 88 -13.11 4.68 -13.91
CA THR A 88 -14.07 4.76 -12.80
C THR A 88 -15.42 5.30 -13.27
N PRO A 89 -16.50 5.04 -12.52
CA PRO A 89 -17.83 5.60 -12.82
C PRO A 89 -17.97 7.06 -12.36
N PHE A 90 -16.89 7.70 -11.92
CA PHE A 90 -16.94 9.06 -11.40
C PHE A 90 -17.12 10.12 -12.51
N PRO A 91 -17.86 11.21 -12.23
CA PRO A 91 -17.91 12.35 -13.15
C PRO A 91 -16.56 13.07 -13.20
N ASN A 92 -16.37 13.89 -14.24
CA ASN A 92 -15.21 14.75 -14.39
C ASN A 92 -15.12 15.76 -13.22
N GLN A 93 -13.90 16.18 -12.89
CA GLN A 93 -13.59 17.27 -11.96
C GLN A 93 -14.29 17.12 -10.60
N ARG A 94 -14.15 15.96 -10.00
CA ARG A 94 -14.85 15.57 -8.78
C ARG A 94 -14.02 15.72 -7.51
N PHE A 95 -12.72 15.41 -7.56
CA PHE A 95 -11.91 15.20 -6.38
C PHE A 95 -10.90 16.31 -6.15
N ASP A 96 -10.73 16.69 -4.87
CA ASP A 96 -9.72 17.63 -4.39
C ASP A 96 -8.40 16.91 -4.07
N LEU A 97 -8.50 15.62 -3.67
CA LEU A 97 -7.37 14.74 -3.39
C LEU A 97 -7.62 13.37 -4.01
N ILE A 98 -6.56 12.79 -4.59
CA ILE A 98 -6.52 11.40 -5.03
C ILE A 98 -5.32 10.74 -4.34
N THR A 99 -5.53 9.57 -3.73
CA THR A 99 -4.49 8.83 -3.02
C THR A 99 -4.33 7.42 -3.57
N VAL A 100 -3.08 6.92 -3.59
CA VAL A 100 -2.74 5.54 -3.92
C VAL A 100 -1.67 5.04 -2.94
N GLY A 101 -2.05 4.13 -2.06
CA GLY A 101 -1.14 3.49 -1.12
C GLY A 101 -0.71 2.11 -1.58
N GLN A 102 0.59 1.87 -1.81
CA GLN A 102 1.19 0.56 -2.14
C GLN A 102 0.58 -0.16 -3.35
N ALA A 103 0.05 0.56 -4.35
CA ALA A 103 -0.69 -0.05 -5.45
C ALA A 103 -0.31 0.43 -6.86
N VAL A 104 0.29 1.60 -7.03
CA VAL A 104 0.51 2.21 -8.36
C VAL A 104 1.31 1.33 -9.32
N HIS A 105 2.18 0.48 -8.81
CA HIS A 105 2.99 -0.46 -9.61
C HIS A 105 2.18 -1.56 -10.32
N TRP A 106 0.90 -1.70 -10.00
CA TRP A 106 -0.02 -2.64 -10.65
C TRP A 106 -0.79 -2.03 -11.83
N PHE A 107 -0.75 -0.70 -11.99
CA PHE A 107 -1.63 0.01 -12.91
C PHE A 107 -1.08 0.05 -14.33
N GLU A 108 -1.98 0.24 -15.29
CA GLU A 108 -1.63 0.72 -16.62
C GLU A 108 -1.47 2.26 -16.52
N HIS A 109 -0.24 2.72 -16.37
CA HIS A 109 0.08 4.07 -15.92
C HIS A 109 -0.49 5.16 -16.83
N ALA A 110 -0.43 4.99 -18.17
CA ALA A 110 -0.94 6.00 -19.09
C ALA A 110 -2.46 6.17 -18.98
N ALA A 111 -3.20 5.06 -18.86
CA ALA A 111 -4.65 5.09 -18.68
C ALA A 111 -5.04 5.63 -17.32
N TYR A 112 -4.32 5.20 -16.27
CA TYR A 112 -4.51 5.71 -14.91
C TYR A 112 -4.30 7.23 -14.83
N HIS A 113 -3.23 7.77 -15.41
CA HIS A 113 -2.98 9.20 -15.39
C HIS A 113 -4.04 9.99 -16.19
N ARG A 114 -4.58 9.43 -17.27
CA ARG A 114 -5.73 10.04 -17.97
C ARG A 114 -6.96 10.10 -17.09
N GLU A 115 -7.24 9.01 -16.37
CA GLU A 115 -8.38 8.94 -15.45
C GLU A 115 -8.20 9.91 -14.28
N VAL A 116 -7.01 9.99 -13.68
CA VAL A 116 -6.69 10.97 -12.64
C VAL A 116 -6.99 12.40 -13.14
N ARG A 117 -6.50 12.78 -14.33
CA ARG A 117 -6.80 14.12 -14.90
C ARG A 117 -8.28 14.36 -15.15
N ARG A 118 -9.00 13.32 -15.57
CA ARG A 118 -10.43 13.44 -15.86
C ARG A 118 -11.24 13.70 -14.59
N VAL A 119 -10.94 12.99 -13.50
CA VAL A 119 -11.73 13.03 -12.27
C VAL A 119 -11.27 14.08 -11.27
N ALA A 120 -10.03 14.54 -11.37
CA ALA A 120 -9.47 15.59 -10.52
C ALA A 120 -10.07 16.95 -10.84
N ARG A 121 -10.32 17.75 -9.81
CA ARG A 121 -10.59 19.20 -9.96
C ARG A 121 -9.31 19.91 -10.39
N PRO A 122 -9.40 21.04 -11.09
CA PRO A 122 -8.22 21.85 -11.37
C PRO A 122 -7.46 22.19 -10.08
N GLY A 123 -6.15 21.88 -10.05
CA GLY A 123 -5.31 22.10 -8.88
C GLY A 123 -5.44 21.06 -7.76
N ALA A 124 -6.23 20.00 -7.97
CA ALA A 124 -6.27 18.85 -7.05
C ALA A 124 -4.89 18.24 -6.85
N VAL A 125 -4.71 17.53 -5.76
CA VAL A 125 -3.46 16.82 -5.46
C VAL A 125 -3.61 15.33 -5.77
N LEU A 126 -2.63 14.77 -6.48
CA LEU A 126 -2.38 13.33 -6.52
C LEU A 126 -1.24 13.01 -5.56
N ALA A 127 -1.43 12.00 -4.68
CA ALA A 127 -0.41 11.48 -3.82
C ALA A 127 -0.29 9.96 -3.94
N GLU A 128 0.93 9.48 -4.12
CA GLU A 128 1.26 8.08 -4.25
C GLU A 128 2.39 7.73 -3.28
N TRP A 129 2.27 6.59 -2.60
CA TRP A 129 3.29 6.13 -1.67
C TRP A 129 3.38 4.61 -1.60
N GLY A 130 4.49 4.16 -1.06
CA GLY A 130 4.74 2.77 -0.78
C GLY A 130 5.67 2.62 0.42
N TYR A 131 5.88 1.38 0.83
CA TYR A 131 6.89 1.05 1.82
C TYR A 131 7.79 -0.08 1.30
N GLY A 132 9.08 0.06 1.60
CA GLY A 132 10.11 -0.89 1.23
C GLY A 132 10.26 -2.05 2.22
N LEU A 133 11.35 -2.81 2.06
CA LEU A 133 11.69 -3.88 2.97
C LEU A 133 12.00 -3.32 4.36
N LEU A 134 11.42 -3.94 5.37
CA LEU A 134 11.59 -3.57 6.77
C LEU A 134 13.01 -3.85 7.29
N THR A 135 13.35 -3.24 8.42
CA THR A 135 14.58 -3.50 9.18
C THR A 135 14.27 -3.75 10.66
N ILE A 136 15.12 -4.56 11.33
CA ILE A 136 14.97 -4.95 12.74
C ILE A 136 16.32 -4.90 13.45
N SER A 137 17.24 -5.78 13.06
CA SER A 137 18.64 -5.80 13.49
C SER A 137 19.50 -6.38 12.37
N PRO A 138 20.82 -6.07 12.33
CA PRO A 138 21.68 -6.53 11.25
C PRO A 138 21.60 -8.05 10.98
N GLU A 139 21.54 -8.87 12.02
CA GLU A 139 21.51 -10.32 11.89
C GLU A 139 20.16 -10.82 11.32
N ILE A 140 19.05 -10.28 11.81
CA ILE A 140 17.71 -10.62 11.32
C ILE A 140 17.53 -10.08 9.90
N ASP A 141 18.00 -8.87 9.64
CA ASP A 141 17.89 -8.22 8.33
C ASP A 141 18.63 -9.00 7.24
N LEU A 142 19.75 -9.66 7.58
CA LEU A 142 20.46 -10.53 6.65
C LEU A 142 19.60 -11.74 6.27
N ILE A 143 18.99 -12.41 7.25
CA ILE A 143 18.07 -13.54 6.98
C ILE A 143 16.89 -13.10 6.12
N ILE A 144 16.31 -11.95 6.45
CA ILE A 144 15.14 -11.44 5.72
C ILE A 144 15.51 -11.10 4.27
N ARG A 145 16.68 -10.48 4.03
CA ARG A 145 17.14 -10.20 2.66
C ARG A 145 17.37 -11.48 1.87
N GLN A 146 18.06 -12.46 2.44
CA GLN A 146 18.26 -13.75 1.78
C GLN A 146 16.90 -14.43 1.47
N PHE A 147 15.98 -14.43 2.43
CA PHE A 147 14.64 -14.97 2.22
C PHE A 147 13.88 -14.21 1.12
N HIS A 148 13.93 -12.86 1.14
CA HIS A 148 13.25 -12.01 0.17
C HIS A 148 13.82 -12.18 -1.25
N ASP A 149 15.14 -12.18 -1.39
CA ASP A 149 15.81 -12.14 -2.69
C ASP A 149 16.03 -13.54 -3.27
N ASP A 150 16.56 -14.48 -2.49
CA ASP A 150 16.96 -15.79 -2.98
C ASP A 150 15.81 -16.79 -2.97
N VAL A 151 15.04 -16.84 -1.86
CA VAL A 151 13.96 -17.83 -1.72
C VAL A 151 12.67 -17.33 -2.36
N MET A 152 12.28 -16.11 -2.08
CA MET A 152 11.04 -15.52 -2.60
C MET A 152 11.20 -14.82 -3.95
N GLY A 153 12.44 -14.53 -4.37
CA GLY A 153 12.76 -13.86 -5.64
C GLY A 153 11.97 -14.36 -6.84
N PRO A 154 11.95 -15.70 -7.11
CA PRO A 154 11.22 -16.28 -8.24
C PRO A 154 9.70 -16.11 -8.19
N TYR A 155 9.14 -15.81 -7.01
CA TYR A 155 7.70 -15.70 -6.78
C TYR A 155 7.19 -14.27 -6.75
N TRP A 156 8.07 -13.28 -6.70
CA TRP A 156 7.67 -11.88 -6.84
C TRP A 156 7.11 -11.62 -8.24
N ASP A 157 6.11 -10.78 -8.31
CA ASP A 157 5.63 -10.29 -9.60
C ASP A 157 6.63 -9.28 -10.18
N ALA A 158 6.75 -9.27 -11.50
CA ALA A 158 7.73 -8.44 -12.22
C ALA A 158 7.62 -6.93 -11.87
N ASN A 159 6.44 -6.46 -11.48
CA ASN A 159 6.22 -5.06 -11.11
C ASN A 159 6.67 -4.72 -9.67
N ARG A 160 7.03 -5.73 -8.86
CA ARG A 160 7.42 -5.53 -7.46
C ARG A 160 8.69 -4.67 -7.31
N TRP A 161 9.62 -4.76 -8.27
CA TRP A 161 10.85 -3.99 -8.27
C TRP A 161 10.63 -2.45 -8.27
N HIS A 162 9.47 -1.97 -8.70
CA HIS A 162 9.11 -0.55 -8.59
C HIS A 162 9.01 -0.05 -7.14
N ILE A 163 8.78 -0.95 -6.18
CA ILE A 163 8.82 -0.60 -4.76
C ILE A 163 10.27 -0.36 -4.32
N ASP A 164 11.19 -1.19 -4.82
CA ASP A 164 12.60 -1.13 -4.42
C ASP A 164 13.30 0.11 -5.00
N ASP A 165 12.83 0.64 -6.13
CA ASP A 165 13.27 1.91 -6.72
C ASP A 165 12.39 3.11 -6.33
N GLU A 166 11.52 2.96 -5.33
CA GLU A 166 10.65 4.01 -4.80
C GLU A 166 9.81 4.71 -5.88
N TYR A 167 9.31 3.93 -6.86
CA TYR A 167 8.58 4.41 -8.03
C TYR A 167 9.38 5.36 -8.95
N ALA A 168 10.72 5.34 -8.88
CA ALA A 168 11.55 6.27 -9.66
C ALA A 168 11.31 6.15 -11.16
N ARG A 169 11.06 4.95 -11.67
CA ARG A 169 10.81 4.68 -13.09
C ARG A 169 9.34 4.73 -13.49
N ILE A 170 8.42 4.86 -12.54
CA ILE A 170 7.02 5.12 -12.86
C ILE A 170 6.87 6.62 -13.15
N SER A 171 6.43 6.96 -14.36
CA SER A 171 6.14 8.35 -14.73
C SER A 171 5.18 9.00 -13.72
N PHE A 172 5.41 10.26 -13.40
CA PHE A 172 4.53 11.08 -12.57
C PHE A 172 4.37 12.45 -13.21
N PRO A 173 3.56 12.57 -14.28
CA PRO A 173 3.50 13.74 -15.14
C PRO A 173 2.53 14.80 -14.58
N PHE A 174 2.81 15.26 -13.36
CA PHE A 174 2.03 16.27 -12.65
C PHE A 174 2.93 17.41 -12.20
N ALA A 175 2.34 18.57 -11.89
CA ALA A 175 3.09 19.76 -11.53
C ALA A 175 3.48 19.81 -10.06
N ALA A 176 4.41 20.69 -9.69
CA ALA A 176 4.84 20.98 -8.31
C ALA A 176 5.16 19.72 -7.49
N VAL A 177 5.86 18.76 -8.09
CA VAL A 177 6.13 17.45 -7.47
C VAL A 177 6.99 17.62 -6.23
N ARG A 178 6.52 17.03 -5.13
CA ARG A 178 7.23 16.91 -3.86
C ARG A 178 7.42 15.44 -3.51
N ARG A 179 8.58 15.12 -2.92
CA ARG A 179 8.90 13.77 -2.42
C ARG A 179 9.28 13.86 -0.96
N ARG A 180 8.93 12.84 -0.18
CA ARG A 180 9.30 12.75 1.23
C ARG A 180 9.39 11.31 1.69
N HIS A 181 10.30 11.05 2.64
CA HIS A 181 10.44 9.78 3.32
C HIS A 181 9.91 9.86 4.74
N PHE A 182 9.34 8.75 5.19
CA PHE A 182 8.83 8.55 6.54
C PHE A 182 9.25 7.17 7.03
N ALA A 183 8.94 6.85 8.26
CA ALA A 183 9.08 5.50 8.79
C ALA A 183 7.86 5.15 9.65
N VAL A 184 7.46 3.88 9.54
CA VAL A 184 6.54 3.25 10.51
C VAL A 184 7.37 2.39 11.44
N GLN A 185 7.18 2.54 12.74
CA GLN A 185 7.81 1.72 13.76
C GLN A 185 6.72 0.97 14.52
N ARG A 186 6.93 -0.32 14.74
CA ARG A 186 6.03 -1.20 15.49
C ARG A 186 6.84 -2.08 16.43
N GLN A 187 6.30 -2.33 17.62
CA GLN A 187 6.84 -3.32 18.54
C GLN A 187 6.16 -4.65 18.27
N TRP A 188 6.91 -5.63 17.79
CA TRP A 188 6.38 -6.94 17.40
C TRP A 188 7.11 -8.07 18.09
N SER A 189 6.37 -9.15 18.40
CA SER A 189 6.93 -10.45 18.71
C SER A 189 7.39 -11.16 17.44
N ALA A 190 8.28 -12.16 17.58
CA ALA A 190 8.68 -13.03 16.47
C ALA A 190 7.47 -13.68 15.79
N GLY A 191 6.49 -14.14 16.57
CA GLY A 191 5.29 -14.76 16.04
C GLY A 191 4.46 -13.80 15.17
N TRP A 192 4.29 -12.54 15.61
CA TRP A 192 3.59 -11.53 14.80
C TRP A 192 4.34 -11.24 13.49
N PHE A 193 5.65 -11.09 13.57
CA PHE A 193 6.49 -10.86 12.41
C PHE A 193 6.42 -12.00 11.39
N LEU A 194 6.47 -13.25 11.83
CA LEU A 194 6.34 -14.42 10.93
C LEU A 194 4.95 -14.49 10.26
N GLN A 195 3.89 -14.08 10.95
CA GLN A 195 2.57 -13.95 10.34
C GLN A 195 2.52 -12.82 9.31
N TYR A 196 3.17 -11.68 9.58
CA TYR A 196 3.31 -10.62 8.59
C TYR A 196 3.99 -11.12 7.31
N LEU A 197 5.08 -11.89 7.40
CA LEU A 197 5.75 -12.48 6.23
C LEU A 197 4.81 -13.38 5.41
N ARG A 198 3.92 -14.14 6.07
CA ARG A 198 2.91 -14.98 5.39
C ARG A 198 1.91 -14.18 4.58
N THR A 199 1.79 -12.86 4.81
CA THR A 199 0.96 -11.97 3.98
C THR A 199 1.67 -11.46 2.72
N TRP A 200 2.95 -11.77 2.50
CA TRP A 200 3.65 -11.37 1.29
C TRP A 200 3.08 -12.11 0.07
N SER A 201 2.87 -11.39 -1.03
CA SER A 201 2.30 -11.97 -2.25
C SER A 201 3.15 -13.11 -2.82
N SER A 202 4.48 -13.04 -2.68
CA SER A 202 5.40 -14.11 -3.08
C SER A 202 5.24 -15.36 -2.22
N VAL A 203 5.09 -15.21 -0.91
CA VAL A 203 4.86 -16.34 0.03
C VAL A 203 3.53 -17.01 -0.29
N VAL A 204 2.48 -16.21 -0.51
CA VAL A 204 1.15 -16.72 -0.92
C VAL A 204 1.25 -17.52 -2.22
N LYS A 205 1.96 -16.98 -3.21
CA LYS A 205 2.15 -17.64 -4.51
C LYS A 205 2.95 -18.93 -4.38
N HIS A 206 4.01 -18.94 -3.55
CA HIS A 206 4.76 -20.15 -3.25
C HIS A 206 3.87 -21.22 -2.62
N GLN A 207 3.08 -20.87 -1.59
CA GLN A 207 2.14 -21.77 -0.94
C GLN A 207 1.12 -22.36 -1.92
N GLN A 208 0.60 -21.54 -2.84
CA GLN A 208 -0.35 -22.02 -3.87
C GLN A 208 0.28 -22.99 -4.87
N GLN A 209 1.57 -22.83 -5.19
CA GLN A 209 2.28 -23.64 -6.16
C GLN A 209 2.82 -24.95 -5.57
N HIS A 210 3.29 -24.91 -4.31
CA HIS A 210 4.01 -26.03 -3.70
C HIS A 210 3.27 -26.68 -2.52
N GLY A 211 2.23 -26.04 -1.98
CA GLY A 211 1.52 -26.52 -0.79
C GLY A 211 2.30 -26.33 0.53
N GLU A 212 3.47 -25.67 0.48
CA GLU A 212 4.41 -25.54 1.60
C GLU A 212 4.51 -24.12 2.12
N ASP A 213 4.61 -23.95 3.45
CA ASP A 213 4.86 -22.65 4.09
C ASP A 213 6.34 -22.27 3.99
N ALA A 214 6.71 -21.45 3.02
CA ALA A 214 8.09 -20.98 2.87
C ALA A 214 8.65 -20.27 4.10
N VAL A 215 7.80 -19.63 4.93
CA VAL A 215 8.23 -18.95 6.16
C VAL A 215 8.79 -19.94 7.19
N ALA A 216 8.40 -21.22 7.12
CA ALA A 216 8.95 -22.27 7.98
C ALA A 216 10.48 -22.40 7.83
N LEU A 217 11.05 -22.13 6.65
CA LEU A 217 12.50 -22.20 6.38
C LEU A 217 13.31 -21.26 7.27
N ILE A 218 12.77 -20.13 7.67
CA ILE A 218 13.47 -19.13 8.48
C ILE A 218 12.95 -19.01 9.91
N THR A 219 11.87 -19.73 10.25
CA THR A 219 11.17 -19.60 11.54
C THR A 219 12.10 -19.85 12.74
N GLU A 220 12.89 -20.91 12.73
CA GLU A 220 13.78 -21.25 13.83
C GLU A 220 14.88 -20.18 14.01
N SER A 221 15.55 -19.80 12.92
CA SER A 221 16.63 -18.81 12.94
C SER A 221 16.14 -17.44 13.40
N VAL A 222 15.00 -16.99 12.87
CA VAL A 222 14.37 -15.72 13.27
C VAL A 222 13.95 -15.76 14.74
N THR A 223 13.26 -16.82 15.20
CA THR A 223 12.79 -16.92 16.58
C THR A 223 13.95 -16.92 17.58
N ARG A 224 15.02 -17.64 17.27
CA ARG A 224 16.23 -17.68 18.10
C ARG A 224 16.89 -16.29 18.23
N LEU A 225 17.06 -15.59 17.11
CA LEU A 225 17.67 -14.26 17.12
C LEU A 225 16.74 -13.19 17.70
N TRP A 226 15.43 -13.38 17.55
CA TRP A 226 14.44 -12.45 18.11
C TRP A 226 14.45 -12.45 19.64
N GLY A 227 14.58 -13.62 20.25
CA GLY A 227 14.50 -13.80 21.70
C GLY A 227 13.06 -13.73 22.23
N LEU A 228 12.92 -13.40 23.52
CA LEU A 228 11.64 -13.46 24.23
C LEU A 228 10.86 -12.14 24.24
N TYR A 229 11.48 -11.04 23.82
CA TYR A 229 10.90 -9.70 23.91
C TYR A 229 10.36 -9.23 22.56
N GLU A 230 9.53 -8.20 22.59
CA GLU A 230 9.18 -7.46 21.38
C GLU A 230 10.40 -6.70 20.88
N ARG A 231 10.49 -6.56 19.55
CA ARG A 231 11.52 -5.77 18.89
C ARG A 231 10.88 -4.70 18.02
N GLU A 232 11.58 -3.58 17.89
CA GLU A 232 11.20 -2.57 16.93
C GLU A 232 11.39 -3.10 15.51
N VAL A 233 10.31 -3.07 14.75
CA VAL A 233 10.29 -3.32 13.30
C VAL A 233 10.04 -2.01 12.61
N ARG A 234 10.97 -1.60 11.75
CA ARG A 234 10.93 -0.32 11.05
C ARG A 234 10.66 -0.52 9.57
N PHE A 235 9.65 0.16 9.04
CA PHE A 235 9.30 0.17 7.63
C PHE A 235 9.65 1.53 7.04
N PRO A 236 10.54 1.61 6.04
CA PRO A 236 10.75 2.83 5.29
C PRO A 236 9.54 3.10 4.40
N VAL A 237 8.99 4.30 4.48
CA VAL A 237 7.87 4.75 3.64
C VAL A 237 8.36 5.87 2.75
N PHE A 238 8.14 5.76 1.46
CA PHE A 238 8.40 6.81 0.48
C PHE A 238 7.09 7.33 -0.08
N ALA A 239 7.02 8.63 -0.33
CA ALA A 239 5.84 9.27 -0.89
C ALA A 239 6.19 10.33 -1.92
N ARG A 240 5.32 10.51 -2.90
CA ARG A 240 5.34 11.61 -3.86
C ARG A 240 3.94 12.22 -3.99
N ALA A 241 3.87 13.52 -4.15
CA ALA A 241 2.63 14.24 -4.39
C ALA A 241 2.86 15.32 -5.45
N GLY A 242 1.84 15.64 -6.22
CA GLY A 242 1.89 16.66 -7.26
C GLY A 242 0.51 17.23 -7.56
N ARG A 243 0.47 18.38 -8.24
CA ARG A 243 -0.79 19.01 -8.64
C ARG A 243 -1.23 18.51 -9.99
N VAL A 244 -2.52 18.22 -10.10
CA VAL A 244 -3.19 17.85 -11.34
C VAL A 244 -3.61 19.13 -12.04
N GLU A 245 -3.11 19.32 -13.28
CA GLU A 245 -3.41 20.42 -14.18
C GLU A 245 -4.45 20.01 -15.23
#